data_3b54383db1b1c7b710ea6dedd22d37ba
#
_entry.id   3b54383db1b1c7b710ea6dedd22d37ba
#
_cell.length_a   1.000
_cell.length_b   1.000
_cell.length_c   1.000
_cell.angle_alpha   90.00
_cell.angle_beta   90.00
_cell.angle_gamma   90.00
#
_symmetry.space_group_name_H-M   'P 1'
#
loop_
_entity.id
_entity.type
_entity.pdbx_description
1 polymer ?
#
loop_
_entity_poly.entity_id
_entity_poly.type
_entity_poly.pdbx_seq_one_letter_code
_entity_poly.pdbx_strand_id
1 'polypeptide(L)'
;MAQRIEEELRVNHETLSTVRHAEARCSSLSPIFRSLQKNFQTLQDANDALAESNITQQSDAHAMKQLLENYVNMVDAYTQQAWFLKSRTACLAVSITDTLSFKDSNTARSQNKYMLDLTLSTVDDSTTVRVITTVTLIYLPFTFMAVSGPVFLR
;
A
#
# COMPACT_ATOMS: atom_id res chain seq x y z
N MET A 1 -23.09 -2.75 -3.58
CA MET A 1 -21.81 -3.28 -4.06
C MET A 1 -20.67 -2.27 -3.93
N ALA A 2 -20.86 -1.01 -4.32
CA ALA A 2 -19.86 0.05 -4.19
C ALA A 2 -19.41 0.31 -2.74
N GLN A 3 -20.31 0.43 -1.78
CA GLN A 3 -20.00 0.62 -0.36
C GLN A 3 -19.10 -0.48 0.24
N ARG A 4 -19.31 -1.73 -0.16
CA ARG A 4 -18.50 -2.85 0.31
C ARG A 4 -17.06 -2.81 -0.20
N ILE A 5 -16.88 -2.36 -1.44
CA ILE A 5 -15.55 -2.17 -2.05
C ILE A 5 -14.79 -1.02 -1.39
N GLU A 6 -15.50 0.06 -1.08
CA GLU A 6 -14.94 1.25 -0.42
C GLU A 6 -14.51 0.94 1.02
N GLU A 7 -15.29 0.15 1.75
CA GLU A 7 -14.97 -0.31 3.10
C GLU A 7 -13.76 -1.26 3.13
N GLU A 8 -13.67 -2.21 2.18
CA GLU A 8 -12.49 -3.08 2.02
C GLU A 8 -11.23 -2.29 1.64
N LEU A 9 -11.33 -1.29 0.77
CA LEU A 9 -10.22 -0.42 0.41
C LEU A 9 -9.73 0.38 1.60
N ARG A 10 -10.64 0.92 2.41
CA ARG A 10 -10.31 1.66 3.63
C ARG A 10 -9.61 0.79 4.65
N VAL A 11 -10.09 -0.42 4.90
CA VAL A 11 -9.46 -1.39 5.83
C VAL A 11 -8.05 -1.76 5.36
N ASN A 12 -7.84 -1.98 4.08
CA ASN A 12 -6.52 -2.31 3.53
C ASN A 12 -5.54 -1.13 3.64
N HIS A 13 -6.02 0.10 3.44
CA HIS A 13 -5.19 1.31 3.57
C HIS A 13 -4.80 1.57 5.02
N GLU A 14 -5.71 1.36 5.96
CA GLU A 14 -5.49 1.48 7.40
C GLU A 14 -4.50 0.40 7.90
N THR A 15 -4.66 -0.83 7.42
CA THR A 15 -3.73 -1.93 7.70
C THR A 15 -2.33 -1.63 7.17
N LEU A 16 -2.19 -1.14 5.94
CA LEU A 16 -0.90 -0.74 5.36
C LEU A 16 -0.23 0.38 6.16
N SER A 17 -1.00 1.39 6.58
CA SER A 17 -0.51 2.47 7.44
C SER A 17 0.02 1.94 8.77
N THR A 18 -0.72 1.04 9.40
CA THR A 18 -0.33 0.40 10.67
C THR A 18 0.96 -0.42 10.52
N VAL A 19 1.09 -1.20 9.46
CA VAL A 19 2.30 -1.99 9.16
C VAL A 19 3.50 -1.09 8.92
N ARG A 20 3.37 -0.02 8.14
CA ARG A 20 4.44 0.97 7.92
C ARG A 20 4.85 1.69 9.20
N HIS A 21 3.89 2.00 10.06
CA HIS A 21 4.19 2.60 11.36
C HIS A 21 4.96 1.64 12.26
N ALA A 22 4.60 0.36 12.28
CA ALA A 22 5.34 -0.69 13.00
C ALA A 22 6.77 -0.85 12.44
N GLU A 23 6.95 -0.85 11.12
CA GLU A 23 8.25 -0.90 10.47
C GLU A 23 9.14 0.28 10.88
N ALA A 24 8.59 1.51 10.87
CA ALA A 24 9.31 2.71 11.28
C ALA A 24 9.73 2.63 12.75
N ARG A 25 8.86 2.15 13.64
CA ARG A 25 9.19 1.92 15.07
C ARG A 25 10.30 0.88 15.25
N CYS A 26 10.23 -0.25 14.56
CA CYS A 26 11.30 -1.26 14.59
C CYS A 26 12.63 -0.69 14.08
N SER A 27 12.59 0.17 13.05
CA SER A 27 13.79 0.81 12.52
C SER A 27 14.43 1.77 13.51
N SER A 28 13.65 2.49 14.33
CA SER A 28 14.15 3.42 15.34
C SER A 28 14.79 2.72 16.55
N LEU A 29 14.52 1.44 16.80
CA LEU A 29 15.12 0.66 17.88
C LEU A 29 16.59 0.29 17.59
N SER A 30 16.96 0.11 16.34
CA SER A 30 18.32 -0.30 15.95
C SER A 30 19.44 0.61 16.49
N PRO A 31 19.37 1.94 16.35
CA PRO A 31 20.38 2.83 16.93
C PRO A 31 20.39 2.81 18.45
N ILE A 32 19.25 2.62 19.11
CA ILE A 32 19.14 2.53 20.57
C ILE A 32 19.87 1.28 21.07
N PHE A 33 19.62 0.12 20.48
CA PHE A 33 20.31 -1.12 20.87
C PHE A 33 21.80 -1.05 20.62
N ARG A 34 22.23 -0.44 19.52
CA ARG A 34 23.65 -0.22 19.23
C ARG A 34 24.32 0.69 20.29
N SER A 35 23.62 1.74 20.72
CA SER A 35 24.12 2.62 21.79
C SER A 35 24.20 1.89 23.13
N LEU A 36 23.20 1.08 23.47
CA LEU A 36 23.22 0.25 24.68
C LEU A 36 24.38 -0.74 24.67
N GLN A 37 24.59 -1.43 23.57
CA GLN A 37 25.71 -2.37 23.40
C GLN A 37 27.05 -1.69 23.63
N LYS A 38 27.25 -0.51 23.03
CA LYS A 38 28.47 0.29 23.24
C LYS A 38 28.66 0.71 24.69
N ASN A 39 27.57 1.11 25.36
CA ASN A 39 27.64 1.49 26.77
C ASN A 39 28.02 0.29 27.64
N PHE A 40 27.45 -0.89 27.42
CA PHE A 40 27.84 -2.10 28.16
C PHE A 40 29.27 -2.50 27.90
N GLN A 41 29.78 -2.39 26.67
CA GLN A 41 31.20 -2.61 26.37
C GLN A 41 32.09 -1.65 27.13
N THR A 42 31.77 -0.35 27.18
CA THR A 42 32.52 0.63 27.95
C THR A 42 32.51 0.31 29.46
N LEU A 43 31.38 -0.19 29.98
CA LEU A 43 31.29 -0.64 31.38
C LEU A 43 32.14 -1.90 31.65
N GLN A 44 32.22 -2.83 30.73
CA GLN A 44 33.10 -3.99 30.80
C GLN A 44 34.57 -3.56 30.85
N ASP A 45 34.98 -2.67 29.91
CA ASP A 45 36.36 -2.14 29.88
C ASP A 45 36.72 -1.44 31.20
N ALA A 46 35.79 -0.64 31.76
CA ALA A 46 36.00 0.01 33.04
C ALA A 46 36.09 -0.99 34.21
N ASN A 47 35.27 -2.04 34.22
CA ASN A 47 35.33 -3.09 35.23
C ASN A 47 36.65 -3.86 35.18
N ASP A 48 37.13 -4.19 33.98
CA ASP A 48 38.42 -4.88 33.80
C ASP A 48 39.58 -3.99 34.24
N ALA A 49 39.57 -2.68 33.95
CA ALA A 49 40.58 -1.73 34.42
C ALA A 49 40.59 -1.58 35.94
N LEU A 50 39.41 -1.58 36.60
CA LEU A 50 39.31 -1.53 38.08
C LEU A 50 39.80 -2.83 38.70
N ALA A 51 39.58 -3.98 38.11
CA ALA A 51 40.11 -5.26 38.55
C ALA A 51 41.62 -5.31 38.46
N GLU A 52 42.21 -4.81 37.36
CA GLU A 52 43.68 -4.74 37.17
C GLU A 52 44.33 -3.80 38.16
N SER A 53 43.67 -2.72 38.59
CA SER A 53 44.22 -1.77 39.56
C SER A 53 44.10 -2.27 41.03
N ASN A 54 43.59 -3.47 41.28
CA ASN A 54 43.36 -4.05 42.60
C ASN A 54 42.46 -3.18 43.54
N ILE A 55 41.66 -2.29 42.96
CA ILE A 55 40.73 -1.44 43.75
C ILE A 55 39.49 -2.25 44.15
N THR A 56 39.12 -3.25 43.37
CA THR A 56 37.91 -4.07 43.58
C THR A 56 38.30 -5.51 43.92
N GLN A 57 37.54 -6.15 44.79
CA GLN A 57 37.73 -7.55 45.14
C GLN A 57 37.51 -8.42 43.89
N GLN A 58 38.40 -9.33 43.58
CA GLN A 58 38.42 -10.11 42.35
C GLN A 58 37.11 -10.93 42.15
N SER A 59 36.49 -11.36 43.22
CA SER A 59 35.17 -12.00 43.24
C SER A 59 34.07 -11.10 42.68
N ASP A 60 34.04 -9.82 43.10
CA ASP A 60 33.01 -8.86 42.73
C ASP A 60 33.18 -8.39 41.25
N ALA A 61 34.44 -8.20 40.86
CA ALA A 61 34.76 -7.90 39.45
C ALA A 61 34.30 -9.02 38.48
N HIS A 62 34.49 -10.29 38.92
CA HIS A 62 34.04 -11.44 38.12
C HIS A 62 32.51 -11.54 38.06
N ALA A 63 31.81 -11.34 39.15
CA ALA A 63 30.36 -11.32 39.22
C ALA A 63 29.78 -10.19 38.33
N MET A 64 30.38 -8.99 38.35
CA MET A 64 29.98 -7.85 37.53
C MET A 64 30.22 -8.13 36.03
N LYS A 65 31.35 -8.74 35.69
CA LYS A 65 31.65 -9.15 34.33
C LYS A 65 30.58 -10.12 33.75
N GLN A 66 30.26 -11.15 34.54
CA GLN A 66 29.23 -12.13 34.15
C GLN A 66 27.85 -11.46 33.96
N LEU A 67 27.50 -10.51 34.80
CA LEU A 67 26.23 -9.78 34.72
C LEU A 67 26.20 -8.88 33.48
N LEU A 68 27.29 -8.18 33.16
CA LEU A 68 27.41 -7.36 31.96
C LEU A 68 27.39 -8.22 30.67
N GLU A 69 28.04 -9.37 30.62
CA GLU A 69 27.98 -10.32 29.50
C GLU A 69 26.54 -10.79 29.26
N ASN A 70 25.78 -11.09 30.33
CA ASN A 70 24.38 -11.46 30.20
C ASN A 70 23.53 -10.33 29.58
N TYR A 71 23.77 -9.07 29.99
CA TYR A 71 23.08 -7.93 29.41
C TYR A 71 23.46 -7.71 27.92
N VAL A 72 24.72 -7.85 27.55
CA VAL A 72 25.16 -7.78 26.14
C VAL A 72 24.45 -8.84 25.30
N ASN A 73 24.42 -10.09 25.78
CA ASN A 73 23.74 -11.18 25.09
C ASN A 73 22.22 -10.92 24.96
N MET A 74 21.60 -10.34 25.98
CA MET A 74 20.18 -9.96 25.93
C MET A 74 19.93 -8.85 24.90
N VAL A 75 20.78 -7.82 24.84
CA VAL A 75 20.68 -6.73 23.84
C VAL A 75 20.88 -7.28 22.42
N ASP A 76 21.79 -8.21 22.21
CA ASP A 76 21.98 -8.88 20.92
C ASP A 76 20.74 -9.67 20.51
N ALA A 77 20.14 -10.42 21.42
CA ALA A 77 18.92 -11.15 21.16
C ALA A 77 17.76 -10.21 20.76
N TYR A 78 17.57 -9.09 21.48
CA TYR A 78 16.56 -8.10 21.13
C TYR A 78 16.86 -7.39 19.80
N THR A 79 18.12 -7.15 19.48
CA THR A 79 18.54 -6.59 18.21
C THR A 79 18.15 -7.52 17.04
N GLN A 80 18.40 -8.82 17.19
CA GLN A 80 18.01 -9.82 16.20
C GLN A 80 16.49 -9.91 16.06
N GLN A 81 15.74 -9.89 17.15
CA GLN A 81 14.27 -9.88 17.13
C GLN A 81 13.72 -8.63 16.43
N ALA A 82 14.27 -7.45 16.73
CA ALA A 82 13.87 -6.20 16.10
C ALA A 82 14.15 -6.22 14.59
N TRP A 83 15.30 -6.77 14.18
CA TRP A 83 15.64 -6.94 12.76
C TRP A 83 14.67 -7.91 12.07
N PHE A 84 14.37 -9.04 12.69
CA PHE A 84 13.41 -10.01 12.17
C PHE A 84 12.00 -9.40 12.00
N LEU A 85 11.52 -8.67 13.01
CA LEU A 85 10.23 -7.98 12.95
C LEU A 85 10.20 -6.93 11.85
N LYS A 86 11.28 -6.13 11.71
CA LYS A 86 11.42 -5.15 10.63
C LYS A 86 11.34 -5.81 9.25
N SER A 87 12.07 -6.89 9.04
CA SER A 87 12.06 -7.63 7.77
C SER A 87 10.68 -8.19 7.45
N ARG A 88 10.00 -8.74 8.45
CA ARG A 88 8.65 -9.29 8.30
C ARG A 88 7.60 -8.21 8.01
N THR A 89 7.67 -7.06 8.69
CA THR A 89 6.76 -5.93 8.43
C THR A 89 6.99 -5.33 7.04
N ALA A 90 8.23 -5.22 6.58
CA ALA A 90 8.55 -4.78 5.23
C ALA A 90 7.98 -5.74 4.17
N CYS A 91 8.14 -7.04 4.35
CA CYS A 91 7.56 -8.05 3.47
C CYS A 91 6.03 -7.98 3.42
N LEU A 92 5.38 -7.80 4.57
CA LEU A 92 3.92 -7.62 4.65
C LEU A 92 3.46 -6.35 3.94
N ALA A 93 4.18 -5.23 4.10
CA ALA A 93 3.86 -3.98 3.43
C ALA A 93 3.91 -4.13 1.89
N VAL A 94 4.92 -4.81 1.37
CA VAL A 94 5.03 -5.12 -0.07
C VAL A 94 3.87 -5.99 -0.52
N SER A 95 3.58 -7.07 0.19
CA SER A 95 2.48 -7.99 -0.16
C SER A 95 1.10 -7.30 -0.18
N ILE A 96 0.84 -6.41 0.78
CA ILE A 96 -0.40 -5.61 0.80
C ILE A 96 -0.43 -4.64 -0.39
N THR A 97 0.68 -3.97 -0.69
CA THR A 97 0.78 -3.04 -1.82
C THR A 97 0.55 -3.76 -3.15
N ASP A 98 1.14 -4.92 -3.34
CA ASP A 98 0.96 -5.75 -4.55
C ASP A 98 -0.50 -6.20 -4.70
N THR A 99 -1.14 -6.61 -3.60
CA THR A 99 -2.55 -7.00 -3.59
C THR A 99 -3.46 -5.82 -3.96
N LEU A 100 -3.19 -4.61 -3.43
CA LEU A 100 -3.90 -3.39 -3.79
C LEU A 100 -3.73 -3.05 -5.27
N SER A 101 -2.51 -3.06 -5.77
CA SER A 101 -2.20 -2.78 -7.19
C SER A 101 -2.87 -3.77 -8.13
N PHE A 102 -2.92 -5.05 -7.76
CA PHE A 102 -3.64 -6.07 -8.53
C PHE A 102 -5.15 -5.82 -8.56
N LYS A 103 -5.73 -5.44 -7.42
CA LYS A 103 -7.15 -5.09 -7.30
C LYS A 103 -7.50 -3.85 -8.13
N ASP A 104 -6.67 -2.80 -8.09
CA ASP A 104 -6.83 -1.59 -8.88
C ASP A 104 -6.73 -1.88 -10.38
N SER A 105 -5.76 -2.68 -10.79
CA SER A 105 -5.63 -3.11 -12.18
C SER A 105 -6.85 -3.90 -12.68
N ASN A 106 -7.40 -4.78 -11.86
CA ASN A 106 -8.60 -5.55 -12.19
C ASN A 106 -9.86 -4.66 -12.27
N THR A 107 -9.96 -3.68 -11.38
CA THR A 107 -11.05 -2.69 -11.40
C THR A 107 -10.97 -1.81 -12.65
N ALA A 108 -9.77 -1.32 -13.00
CA ALA A 108 -9.54 -0.56 -14.22
C ALA A 108 -9.85 -1.36 -15.49
N ARG A 109 -9.48 -2.65 -15.54
CA ARG A 109 -9.86 -3.55 -16.66
C ARG A 109 -11.37 -3.72 -16.77
N SER A 110 -12.07 -3.89 -15.66
CA SER A 110 -13.51 -4.00 -15.63
C SER A 110 -14.17 -2.71 -16.11
N GLN A 111 -13.72 -1.55 -15.64
CA GLN A 111 -14.21 -0.24 -16.08
C GLN A 111 -13.94 -0.01 -17.57
N ASN A 112 -12.77 -0.34 -18.08
CA ASN A 112 -12.45 -0.25 -19.51
C ASN A 112 -13.37 -1.12 -20.36
N LYS A 113 -13.71 -2.33 -19.89
CA LYS A 113 -14.66 -3.20 -20.59
C LYS A 113 -16.06 -2.59 -20.63
N TYR A 114 -16.55 -2.04 -19.51
CA TYR A 114 -17.84 -1.34 -19.48
C TYR A 114 -17.85 -0.10 -20.38
N MET A 115 -16.75 0.67 -20.42
CA MET A 115 -16.63 1.82 -21.32
C MET A 115 -16.66 1.40 -22.78
N LEU A 116 -16.03 0.29 -23.11
CA LEU A 116 -16.00 -0.23 -24.47
C LEU A 116 -17.39 -0.71 -24.90
N ASP A 117 -18.11 -1.43 -24.05
CA ASP A 117 -19.49 -1.86 -24.28
C ASP A 117 -20.43 -0.65 -24.43
N LEU A 118 -20.26 0.37 -23.59
CA LEU A 118 -21.04 1.61 -23.68
C LEU A 118 -20.76 2.38 -24.98
N THR A 119 -19.48 2.43 -25.40
CA THR A 119 -19.07 3.08 -26.64
C THR A 119 -19.65 2.36 -27.86
N LEU A 120 -19.63 1.03 -27.88
CA LEU A 120 -20.24 0.23 -28.95
C LEU A 120 -21.76 0.46 -29.02
N SER A 121 -22.44 0.48 -27.87
CA SER A 121 -23.87 0.77 -27.79
C SER A 121 -24.19 2.19 -28.31
N THR A 122 -23.37 3.18 -27.95
CA THR A 122 -23.56 4.57 -28.39
C THR A 122 -23.33 4.74 -29.89
N VAL A 123 -22.40 3.97 -30.48
CA VAL A 123 -22.18 3.97 -31.94
C VAL A 123 -23.38 3.37 -32.68
N ASP A 124 -23.98 2.31 -32.13
CA ASP A 124 -25.16 1.67 -32.73
C ASP A 124 -26.38 2.62 -32.69
N ASP A 125 -26.61 3.30 -31.59
CA ASP A 125 -27.62 4.36 -31.46
C ASP A 125 -27.40 5.51 -32.42
N SER A 126 -26.14 5.95 -32.62
CA SER A 126 -25.79 6.99 -33.60
C SER A 126 -26.11 6.58 -35.04
N THR A 127 -25.92 5.31 -35.37
CA THR A 127 -26.23 4.75 -36.66
C THR A 127 -27.75 4.74 -36.88
N THR A 128 -28.51 4.35 -35.90
CA THR A 128 -29.99 4.36 -35.91
C THR A 128 -30.55 5.78 -36.10
N VAL A 129 -29.99 6.76 -35.37
CA VAL A 129 -30.38 8.19 -35.52
C VAL A 129 -30.06 8.69 -36.93
N ARG A 130 -28.91 8.34 -37.51
CA ARG A 130 -28.58 8.70 -38.92
C ARG A 130 -29.56 8.13 -39.91
N VAL A 131 -29.94 6.87 -39.75
CA VAL A 131 -30.93 6.23 -40.65
C VAL A 131 -32.27 6.93 -40.56
N ILE A 132 -32.76 7.19 -39.33
CA ILE A 132 -34.04 7.90 -39.10
C ILE A 132 -33.98 9.30 -39.73
N THR A 133 -32.89 10.03 -39.49
CA THR A 133 -32.71 11.38 -40.02
C THR A 133 -32.69 11.38 -41.55
N THR A 134 -32.02 10.43 -42.19
CA THR A 134 -31.97 10.30 -43.66
C THR A 134 -33.32 9.97 -44.24
N VAL A 135 -34.05 9.03 -43.63
CA VAL A 135 -35.42 8.68 -44.04
C VAL A 135 -36.34 9.89 -43.92
N THR A 136 -36.30 10.63 -42.82
CA THR A 136 -37.12 11.83 -42.59
C THR A 136 -36.79 12.92 -43.60
N LEU A 137 -35.51 13.10 -43.94
CA LEU A 137 -35.07 14.13 -44.88
C LEU A 137 -35.51 13.82 -46.33
N ILE A 138 -35.66 12.55 -46.68
CA ILE A 138 -36.22 12.12 -47.97
C ILE A 138 -37.76 12.24 -47.99
N TYR A 139 -38.43 11.79 -46.94
CA TYR A 139 -39.89 11.76 -46.88
C TYR A 139 -40.51 13.17 -46.77
N LEU A 140 -39.88 14.10 -46.06
CA LEU A 140 -40.40 15.44 -45.81
C LEU A 140 -40.66 16.24 -47.11
N PRO A 141 -39.75 16.32 -48.09
CA PRO A 141 -40.00 17.00 -49.36
C PRO A 141 -41.08 16.30 -50.21
N PHE A 142 -41.12 14.94 -50.20
CA PHE A 142 -42.15 14.21 -50.94
C PHE A 142 -43.55 14.42 -50.38
N THR A 143 -43.71 14.44 -49.08
CA THR A 143 -45.03 14.75 -48.44
C THR A 143 -45.44 16.19 -48.68
N PHE A 144 -44.50 17.14 -48.69
CA PHE A 144 -44.77 18.53 -48.99
C PHE A 144 -45.25 18.71 -50.45
N MET A 145 -44.59 18.04 -51.40
CA MET A 145 -44.99 18.05 -52.83
C MET A 145 -46.35 17.38 -53.06
N ALA A 146 -46.63 16.28 -52.34
CA ALA A 146 -47.94 15.58 -52.46
C ALA A 146 -49.08 16.40 -51.90
N VAL A 147 -48.87 17.17 -50.84
CA VAL A 147 -49.93 18.04 -50.22
C VAL A 147 -50.07 19.35 -50.99
N SER A 148 -48.99 19.94 -51.50
CA SER A 148 -49.04 21.24 -52.22
C SER A 148 -49.40 21.12 -53.69
N GLY A 149 -49.19 19.95 -54.32
CA GLY A 149 -49.48 19.71 -55.74
C GLY A 149 -50.95 19.92 -56.15
N PRO A 150 -51.95 19.44 -55.42
CA PRO A 150 -53.35 19.64 -55.79
C PRO A 150 -53.85 21.07 -55.63
N VAL A 151 -53.17 21.92 -54.87
CA VAL A 151 -53.54 23.32 -54.64
C VAL A 151 -53.11 24.23 -55.77
N PHE A 152 -52.07 23.85 -56.52
CA PHE A 152 -51.54 24.63 -57.67
C PHE A 152 -52.22 24.34 -59.02
N LEU A 153 -53.07 23.31 -59.10
CA LEU A 153 -53.78 22.89 -60.32
C LEU A 153 -55.27 23.31 -60.31
N ARG A 154 -55.65 24.22 -59.46
CA ARG A 154 -56.99 24.79 -59.41
C ARG A 154 -56.91 26.30 -59.58
#